data_c9dd0dbd79dd062a4b57c6c6e276229b
#
_entry.id   c9dd0dbd79dd062a4b57c6c6e276229b
#
_cell.length_a   1.000
_cell.length_b   1.000
_cell.length_c   1.000
_cell.angle_alpha   90.00
_cell.angle_beta   90.00
_cell.angle_gamma   90.00
#
_symmetry.space_group_name_H-M   'P 1'
#
loop_
_entity.id
_entity.type
_entity.pdbx_description
1 polymer ?
#
loop_
_entity_poly.entity_id
_entity_poly.type
_entity_poly.pdbx_seq_one_letter_code
_entity_poly.pdbx_strand_id
1 'polypeptide(L)'
;RSLSTYIPMEMIGCHVGPAPNPITGRVFSVRFRALVAMFGHFGLELDPDKLSASDRTALSHAIAVHKRFRPWMHSGHVRTISNADSNLDITLIGSADGDHSLVRVLRTDMAPYSLHPNIAVPGLDRGASFAVSEVSFDGGADTDLGIASAEGLAWTGLAMDPVKPNQGRLF
;
A
#
# COMPACT_ATOMS: atom_id res chain seq x y z
N ARG A 1 2.76 9.81 8.92
CA ARG A 1 3.44 8.72 9.66
C ARG A 1 3.23 8.81 11.17
N SER A 2 3.27 9.98 11.79
CA SER A 2 3.18 10.09 13.26
C SER A 2 1.76 9.91 13.82
N LEU A 3 0.72 10.26 13.09
CA LEU A 3 -0.67 10.12 13.60
C LEU A 3 -1.10 8.66 13.77
N SER A 4 -0.73 7.78 12.85
CA SER A 4 -1.08 6.36 12.92
C SER A 4 -0.45 5.61 14.10
N THR A 5 0.49 6.22 14.82
CA THR A 5 1.07 5.68 16.04
C THR A 5 0.14 5.89 17.25
N TYR A 6 -0.73 6.90 17.19
CA TYR A 6 -1.56 7.32 18.33
C TYR A 6 -3.07 7.21 18.06
N ILE A 7 -3.47 7.19 16.80
CA ILE A 7 -4.87 7.22 16.38
C ILE A 7 -5.13 6.01 15.47
N PRO A 8 -6.19 5.23 15.70
CA PRO A 8 -6.59 4.15 14.81
C PRO A 8 -6.76 4.63 13.36
N MET A 9 -6.34 3.81 12.41
CA MET A 9 -6.32 4.19 10.98
C MET A 9 -7.71 4.55 10.44
N GLU A 10 -8.75 3.91 10.93
CA GLU A 10 -10.14 4.21 10.57
C GLU A 10 -10.62 5.60 11.00
N MET A 11 -9.91 6.24 11.94
CA MET A 11 -10.18 7.61 12.37
C MET A 11 -9.36 8.65 11.61
N ILE A 12 -8.40 8.22 10.79
CA ILE A 12 -7.55 9.09 9.98
C ILE A 12 -8.16 9.20 8.59
N GLY A 13 -8.79 10.35 8.29
CA GLY A 13 -9.29 10.65 6.95
C GLY A 13 -8.16 10.67 5.93
N CYS A 14 -8.25 9.82 4.90
CA CYS A 14 -7.30 9.75 3.80
C CYS A 14 -8.07 9.83 2.48
N HIS A 15 -7.84 10.90 1.71
CA HIS A 15 -8.63 11.18 0.53
C HIS A 15 -7.82 11.09 -0.75
N VAL A 16 -8.45 10.56 -1.79
CA VAL A 16 -7.96 10.68 -3.17
C VAL A 16 -8.31 12.09 -3.64
N GLY A 17 -7.36 12.99 -3.57
CA GLY A 17 -7.52 14.39 -3.98
C GLY A 17 -7.46 14.58 -5.51
N PRO A 18 -7.65 15.81 -6.02
CA PRO A 18 -7.60 16.12 -7.44
C PRO A 18 -6.18 16.04 -8.01
N ALA A 19 -6.07 15.96 -9.33
CA ALA A 19 -4.85 16.18 -10.09
C ALA A 19 -5.12 17.18 -11.22
N PRO A 20 -4.31 18.26 -11.32
CA PRO A 20 -3.18 18.60 -10.42
C PRO A 20 -3.62 18.88 -8.97
N ASN A 21 -2.71 18.67 -8.02
CA ASN A 21 -2.93 19.06 -6.64
C ASN A 21 -3.03 20.59 -6.54
N PRO A 22 -4.08 21.16 -5.92
CA PRO A 22 -4.32 22.60 -5.95
C PRO A 22 -3.27 23.44 -5.22
N ILE A 23 -2.54 22.84 -4.27
CA ILE A 23 -1.50 23.55 -3.49
C ILE A 23 -0.13 23.43 -4.16
N THR A 24 0.24 22.25 -4.61
CA THR A 24 1.59 21.95 -5.10
C THR A 24 1.71 21.90 -6.60
N GLY A 25 0.61 21.87 -7.34
CA GLY A 25 0.58 21.67 -8.79
C GLY A 25 0.99 20.26 -9.26
N ARG A 26 1.37 19.36 -8.34
CA ARG A 26 1.83 18.02 -8.70
C ARG A 26 0.73 17.18 -9.30
N VAL A 27 1.09 16.38 -10.30
CA VAL A 27 0.19 15.44 -10.96
C VAL A 27 0.65 14.01 -10.65
N PHE A 28 -0.21 13.25 -9.99
CA PHE A 28 0.00 11.84 -9.72
C PHE A 28 -1.13 11.01 -10.31
N SER A 29 -0.83 9.78 -10.73
CA SER A 29 -1.85 8.85 -11.22
C SER A 29 -2.92 8.59 -10.15
N VAL A 30 -4.13 8.29 -10.58
CA VAL A 30 -5.23 7.88 -9.67
C VAL A 30 -4.81 6.68 -8.82
N ARG A 31 -4.14 5.68 -9.43
CA ARG A 31 -3.64 4.50 -8.73
C ARG A 31 -2.70 4.87 -7.57
N PHE A 32 -1.73 5.75 -7.80
CA PHE A 32 -0.80 6.16 -6.74
C PHE A 32 -1.51 6.91 -5.61
N ARG A 33 -2.38 7.88 -5.95
CA ARG A 33 -3.17 8.63 -4.97
C ARG A 33 -4.07 7.71 -4.14
N ALA A 34 -4.70 6.72 -4.77
CA ALA A 34 -5.53 5.73 -4.10
C ALA A 34 -4.70 4.82 -3.18
N LEU A 35 -3.51 4.35 -3.60
CA LEU A 35 -2.60 3.59 -2.75
C LEU A 35 -2.15 4.38 -1.52
N VAL A 36 -1.87 5.69 -1.68
CA VAL A 36 -1.53 6.57 -0.55
C VAL A 36 -2.68 6.65 0.45
N ALA A 37 -3.92 6.78 -0.03
CA ALA A 37 -5.11 6.90 0.81
C ALA A 37 -5.59 5.54 1.39
N MET A 38 -5.14 4.42 0.84
CA MET A 38 -5.71 3.08 1.03
C MET A 38 -5.89 2.66 2.48
N PHE A 39 -4.94 2.98 3.36
CA PHE A 39 -4.91 2.45 4.71
C PHE A 39 -5.64 3.31 5.76
N GLY A 40 -6.17 4.46 5.39
CA GLY A 40 -6.99 5.27 6.28
C GLY A 40 -8.49 5.12 6.02
N HIS A 41 -9.27 6.02 6.60
CA HIS A 41 -10.68 6.19 6.24
C HIS A 41 -10.75 6.75 4.82
N PHE A 42 -10.84 5.82 3.87
CA PHE A 42 -10.70 6.09 2.43
C PHE A 42 -11.87 6.93 1.92
N GLY A 43 -11.57 8.10 1.42
CA GLY A 43 -12.54 9.03 0.86
C GLY A 43 -12.11 9.60 -0.49
N LEU A 44 -13.02 10.31 -1.14
CA LEU A 44 -12.78 11.02 -2.39
C LEU A 44 -12.96 12.52 -2.14
N GLU A 45 -11.93 13.29 -2.51
CA GLU A 45 -11.94 14.76 -2.48
C GLU A 45 -11.65 15.29 -3.88
N LEU A 46 -12.40 14.80 -4.85
CA LEU A 46 -12.29 15.14 -6.26
C LEU A 46 -13.67 15.10 -6.92
N ASP A 47 -13.77 15.76 -8.07
CA ASP A 47 -14.96 15.72 -8.89
C ASP A 47 -14.87 14.52 -9.87
N PRO A 48 -15.70 13.47 -9.69
CA PRO A 48 -15.66 12.29 -10.56
C PRO A 48 -15.98 12.59 -12.02
N ASP A 49 -16.75 13.63 -12.29
CA ASP A 49 -17.16 14.00 -13.65
C ASP A 49 -16.01 14.60 -14.46
N LYS A 50 -14.99 15.13 -13.78
CA LYS A 50 -13.78 15.65 -14.40
C LYS A 50 -12.71 14.58 -14.68
N LEU A 51 -12.92 13.36 -14.23
CA LEU A 51 -11.99 12.26 -14.50
C LEU A 51 -12.13 11.76 -15.94
N SER A 52 -11.01 11.39 -16.54
CA SER A 52 -11.00 10.61 -17.77
C SER A 52 -11.69 9.25 -17.58
N ALA A 53 -12.13 8.60 -18.64
CA ALA A 53 -12.71 7.26 -18.56
C ALA A 53 -11.73 6.25 -17.94
N SER A 54 -10.44 6.33 -18.29
CA SER A 54 -9.39 5.48 -17.72
C SER A 54 -9.19 5.72 -16.22
N ASP A 55 -9.21 6.99 -15.78
CA ASP A 55 -9.05 7.32 -14.35
C ASP A 55 -10.27 6.87 -13.53
N ARG A 56 -11.48 6.98 -14.09
CA ARG A 56 -12.69 6.45 -13.43
C ARG A 56 -12.61 4.94 -13.24
N THR A 57 -12.15 4.22 -14.27
CA THR A 57 -11.95 2.76 -14.19
C THR A 57 -10.91 2.43 -13.13
N ALA A 58 -9.74 3.08 -13.14
CA ALA A 58 -8.69 2.87 -12.14
C ALA A 58 -9.17 3.17 -10.71
N LEU A 59 -9.95 4.24 -10.53
CA LEU A 59 -10.54 4.60 -9.23
C LEU A 59 -11.56 3.54 -8.76
N SER A 60 -12.39 3.03 -9.67
CA SER A 60 -13.36 1.97 -9.38
C SER A 60 -12.66 0.70 -8.89
N HIS A 61 -11.56 0.28 -9.55
CA HIS A 61 -10.76 -0.85 -9.12
C HIS A 61 -10.12 -0.60 -7.74
N ALA A 62 -9.55 0.58 -7.51
CA ALA A 62 -8.99 0.93 -6.21
C ALA A 62 -10.02 0.90 -5.08
N ILE A 63 -11.25 1.36 -5.33
CA ILE A 63 -12.36 1.27 -4.38
C ILE A 63 -12.72 -0.20 -4.11
N ALA A 64 -12.74 -1.04 -5.13
CA ALA A 64 -13.01 -2.47 -4.97
C ALA A 64 -11.93 -3.15 -4.10
N VAL A 65 -10.66 -2.87 -4.36
CA VAL A 65 -9.53 -3.33 -3.53
C VAL A 65 -9.68 -2.87 -2.09
N HIS A 66 -9.96 -1.56 -1.86
CA HIS A 66 -10.18 -1.05 -0.51
C HIS A 66 -11.33 -1.78 0.20
N LYS A 67 -12.48 -1.96 -0.46
CA LYS A 67 -13.63 -2.68 0.11
C LYS A 67 -13.32 -4.12 0.47
N ARG A 68 -12.48 -4.80 -0.34
CA ARG A 68 -12.05 -6.18 -0.10
C ARG A 68 -11.24 -6.30 1.20
N PHE A 69 -10.30 -5.38 1.43
CA PHE A 69 -9.36 -5.46 2.55
C PHE A 69 -9.75 -4.60 3.77
N ARG A 70 -10.76 -3.74 3.64
CA ARG A 70 -11.20 -2.86 4.73
C ARG A 70 -11.42 -3.58 6.07
N PRO A 71 -12.00 -4.79 6.15
CA PRO A 71 -12.18 -5.49 7.42
C PRO A 71 -10.85 -5.74 8.13
N TRP A 72 -9.78 -6.09 7.39
CA TRP A 72 -8.45 -6.31 7.98
C TRP A 72 -7.79 -4.99 8.38
N MET A 73 -7.92 -3.96 7.52
CA MET A 73 -7.31 -2.67 7.76
C MET A 73 -7.85 -1.96 8.99
N HIS A 74 -9.16 -2.07 9.26
CA HIS A 74 -9.80 -1.35 10.36
C HIS A 74 -9.77 -2.12 11.69
N SER A 75 -9.56 -3.43 11.69
CA SER A 75 -9.41 -4.22 12.92
C SER A 75 -7.96 -4.55 13.26
N GLY A 76 -7.03 -4.28 12.35
CA GLY A 76 -5.66 -4.72 12.42
C GLY A 76 -4.72 -3.73 13.09
N HIS A 77 -3.47 -4.18 13.25
CA HIS A 77 -2.38 -3.37 13.81
C HIS A 77 -1.48 -2.82 12.72
N VAL A 78 -1.32 -1.50 12.71
CA VAL A 78 -0.48 -0.79 11.74
C VAL A 78 0.95 -0.67 12.23
N ARG A 79 1.91 -0.98 11.36
CA ARG A 79 3.33 -0.79 11.60
C ARG A 79 3.99 -0.13 10.39
N THR A 80 4.83 0.86 10.65
CA THR A 80 5.73 1.40 9.63
C THR A 80 7.05 0.62 9.71
N ILE A 81 7.49 0.10 8.57
CA ILE A 81 8.76 -0.62 8.48
C ILE A 81 9.86 0.38 8.12
N SER A 82 10.85 0.49 9.02
CA SER A 82 12.04 1.27 8.73
C SER A 82 12.92 0.56 7.70
N ASN A 83 13.40 1.28 6.74
CA ASN A 83 14.34 0.77 5.73
C ASN A 83 15.42 1.82 5.45
N ALA A 84 16.50 1.40 4.79
CA ALA A 84 17.64 2.27 4.49
C ALA A 84 17.35 3.32 3.41
N ASP A 85 16.36 3.09 2.54
CA ASP A 85 15.93 4.03 1.52
C ASP A 85 14.81 4.92 2.05
N SER A 86 15.13 6.16 2.40
CA SER A 86 14.16 7.14 2.93
C SER A 86 13.06 7.51 1.94
N ASN A 87 13.22 7.19 0.66
CA ASN A 87 12.22 7.43 -0.38
C ASN A 87 11.21 6.28 -0.52
N LEU A 88 11.38 5.19 0.25
CA LEU A 88 10.39 4.14 0.39
C LEU A 88 9.56 4.34 1.65
N ASP A 89 8.25 4.33 1.48
CA ASP A 89 7.29 4.23 2.57
C ASP A 89 6.72 2.81 2.57
N ILE A 90 7.05 2.05 3.63
CA ILE A 90 6.58 0.68 3.78
C ILE A 90 5.69 0.63 5.02
N THR A 91 4.45 0.26 4.81
CA THR A 91 3.47 0.12 5.90
C THR A 91 2.88 -1.29 5.86
N LEU A 92 2.90 -1.95 7.01
CA LEU A 92 2.29 -3.26 7.23
C LEU A 92 1.03 -3.07 8.08
N ILE A 93 -0.05 -3.75 7.71
CA ILE A 93 -1.21 -3.99 8.56
C ILE A 93 -1.35 -5.49 8.75
N GLY A 94 -1.23 -5.95 10.00
CA GLY A 94 -1.60 -7.32 10.36
C GLY A 94 -3.05 -7.36 10.84
N SER A 95 -3.83 -8.35 10.39
CA SER A 95 -5.19 -8.57 10.90
C SER A 95 -5.19 -8.91 12.40
N ALA A 96 -6.32 -8.71 13.06
CA ALA A 96 -6.42 -8.93 14.51
C ALA A 96 -6.21 -10.40 14.91
N ASP A 97 -6.56 -11.35 14.04
CA ASP A 97 -6.36 -12.79 14.21
C ASP A 97 -4.93 -13.27 13.92
N GLY A 98 -4.11 -12.42 13.26
CA GLY A 98 -2.74 -12.75 12.86
C GLY A 98 -2.63 -13.58 11.57
N ASP A 99 -3.75 -13.97 10.97
CA ASP A 99 -3.78 -14.86 9.79
C ASP A 99 -3.49 -14.13 8.48
N HIS A 100 -3.67 -12.80 8.46
CA HIS A 100 -3.53 -11.98 7.27
C HIS A 100 -2.63 -10.78 7.52
N SER A 101 -1.93 -10.37 6.48
CA SER A 101 -1.15 -9.13 6.50
C SER A 101 -1.21 -8.44 5.14
N LEU A 102 -1.28 -7.11 5.17
CA LEU A 102 -1.17 -6.28 3.99
C LEU A 102 0.11 -5.46 4.07
N VAL A 103 0.91 -5.50 3.02
CA VAL A 103 2.15 -4.72 2.92
C VAL A 103 2.01 -3.72 1.78
N ARG A 104 1.95 -2.43 2.12
CA ARG A 104 1.96 -1.34 1.14
C ARG A 104 3.37 -0.80 1.00
N VAL A 105 3.87 -0.76 -0.21
CA VAL A 105 5.15 -0.16 -0.58
C VAL A 105 4.89 1.02 -1.50
N LEU A 106 5.31 2.22 -1.09
CA LEU A 106 5.23 3.44 -1.91
C LEU A 106 6.63 3.98 -2.13
N ARG A 107 6.96 4.37 -3.34
CA ARG A 107 8.16 5.11 -3.66
C ARG A 107 7.82 6.55 -3.98
N THR A 108 8.35 7.48 -3.21
CA THR A 108 8.11 8.92 -3.40
C THR A 108 9.15 9.57 -4.31
N ASP A 109 10.39 9.10 -4.24
CA ASP A 109 11.51 9.61 -5.04
C ASP A 109 12.55 8.50 -5.24
N MET A 110 13.63 8.78 -5.93
CA MET A 110 14.70 7.82 -6.23
C MET A 110 16.05 8.50 -6.11
N ALA A 111 16.90 7.96 -5.24
CA ALA A 111 18.29 8.39 -5.18
C ALA A 111 19.07 7.89 -6.42
N PRO A 112 20.14 8.59 -6.85
CA PRO A 112 20.92 8.20 -8.03
C PRO A 112 21.46 6.76 -8.00
N TYR A 113 21.66 6.21 -6.82
CA TYR A 113 22.19 4.86 -6.58
C TYR A 113 21.23 4.04 -5.71
N SER A 114 19.93 4.16 -5.94
CA SER A 114 18.95 3.34 -5.22
C SER A 114 19.14 1.87 -5.52
N LEU A 115 19.46 1.11 -4.48
CA LEU A 115 19.30 -0.34 -4.50
C LEU A 115 17.80 -0.65 -4.39
N HIS A 116 17.39 -1.78 -4.94
CA HIS A 116 16.03 -2.31 -4.77
C HIS A 116 16.11 -3.52 -3.83
N PRO A 117 16.24 -3.28 -2.50
CA PRO A 117 16.32 -4.37 -1.56
C PRO A 117 14.98 -5.10 -1.48
N ASN A 118 15.04 -6.36 -1.12
CA ASN A 118 13.85 -7.06 -0.66
C ASN A 118 13.25 -6.32 0.54
N ILE A 119 11.93 -6.35 0.65
CA ILE A 119 11.23 -5.68 1.74
C ILE A 119 11.07 -6.64 2.91
N ALA A 120 11.81 -6.42 3.98
CA ALA A 120 11.63 -7.18 5.20
C ALA A 120 10.23 -6.98 5.78
N VAL A 121 9.55 -8.08 6.14
CA VAL A 121 8.20 -8.08 6.72
C VAL A 121 8.29 -8.71 8.12
N PRO A 122 8.69 -7.93 9.13
CA PRO A 122 8.84 -8.44 10.50
C PRO A 122 7.49 -8.53 11.22
N GLY A 123 7.44 -9.37 12.25
CA GLY A 123 6.32 -9.44 13.19
C GLY A 123 5.16 -10.32 12.74
N LEU A 124 5.38 -11.16 11.74
CA LEU A 124 4.53 -12.29 11.41
C LEU A 124 4.70 -13.41 12.44
N ASP A 125 3.69 -14.28 12.59
CA ASP A 125 3.76 -15.39 13.54
C ASP A 125 4.88 -16.37 13.15
N ARG A 126 5.80 -16.60 14.09
CA ARG A 126 6.95 -17.48 13.88
C ARG A 126 6.48 -18.92 13.70
N GLY A 127 7.05 -19.60 12.73
CA GLY A 127 6.68 -20.97 12.38
C GLY A 127 5.51 -21.06 11.38
N ALA A 128 4.83 -19.96 11.10
CA ALA A 128 3.79 -19.92 10.06
C ALA A 128 4.39 -19.78 8.66
N SER A 129 3.62 -20.23 7.68
CA SER A 129 3.89 -19.99 6.25
C SER A 129 2.71 -19.22 5.64
N PHE A 130 3.00 -18.28 4.79
CA PHE A 130 2.02 -17.39 4.17
C PHE A 130 2.01 -17.58 2.66
N ALA A 131 0.81 -17.69 2.09
CA ALA A 131 0.63 -17.48 0.66
C ALA A 131 0.78 -15.98 0.38
N VAL A 132 1.69 -15.64 -0.52
CA VAL A 132 2.02 -14.25 -0.85
C VAL A 132 1.49 -13.93 -2.23
N SER A 133 0.80 -12.81 -2.37
CA SER A 133 0.37 -12.33 -3.68
C SER A 133 0.48 -10.82 -3.79
N GLU A 134 0.77 -10.32 -5.01
CA GLU A 134 0.65 -8.90 -5.32
C GLU A 134 -0.77 -8.59 -5.77
N VAL A 135 -1.38 -7.61 -5.12
CA VAL A 135 -2.77 -7.21 -5.38
C VAL A 135 -2.88 -6.44 -6.69
N SER A 136 -3.75 -6.92 -7.57
CA SER A 136 -4.06 -6.24 -8.83
C SER A 136 -4.93 -5.00 -8.60
N PHE A 137 -4.53 -3.89 -9.21
CA PHE A 137 -5.31 -2.64 -9.26
C PHE A 137 -5.94 -2.39 -10.64
N ASP A 138 -5.83 -3.35 -11.56
CA ASP A 138 -6.29 -3.21 -12.93
C ASP A 138 -7.57 -4.05 -13.19
N GLY A 139 -8.15 -4.59 -12.11
CA GLY A 139 -9.35 -5.43 -12.18
C GLY A 139 -9.10 -6.87 -12.61
N GLY A 140 -7.83 -7.25 -12.83
CA GLY A 140 -7.41 -8.63 -13.06
C GLY A 140 -7.25 -9.44 -11.78
N ALA A 141 -6.80 -10.68 -11.92
CA ALA A 141 -6.41 -11.52 -10.78
C ALA A 141 -5.14 -10.98 -10.10
N ASP A 142 -5.02 -11.22 -8.78
CA ASP A 142 -3.79 -10.97 -8.05
C ASP A 142 -2.68 -11.88 -8.60
N THR A 143 -1.44 -11.41 -8.56
CA THR A 143 -0.29 -12.20 -9.00
C THR A 143 0.19 -13.08 -7.84
N ASP A 144 0.12 -14.39 -7.99
CA ASP A 144 0.65 -15.34 -7.02
C ASP A 144 2.19 -15.28 -7.02
N LEU A 145 2.77 -15.07 -5.83
CA LEU A 145 4.22 -15.05 -5.59
C LEU A 145 4.70 -16.29 -4.83
N GLY A 146 3.80 -17.25 -4.58
CA GLY A 146 4.09 -18.50 -3.90
C GLY A 146 3.96 -18.45 -2.39
N ILE A 147 4.63 -19.40 -1.72
CA ILE A 147 4.57 -19.56 -0.26
C ILE A 147 5.92 -19.15 0.33
N ALA A 148 5.88 -18.36 1.39
CA ALA A 148 7.06 -17.96 2.15
C ALA A 148 6.87 -18.17 3.64
N SER A 149 7.94 -18.59 4.36
CA SER A 149 7.88 -18.66 5.82
C SER A 149 7.95 -17.28 6.46
N ALA A 150 7.40 -17.13 7.65
CA ALA A 150 7.50 -15.89 8.44
C ALA A 150 8.95 -15.45 8.65
N GLU A 151 9.85 -16.39 8.93
CA GLU A 151 11.28 -16.13 9.07
C GLU A 151 11.91 -15.68 7.75
N GLY A 152 11.55 -16.32 6.64
CA GLY A 152 12.02 -15.94 5.30
C GLY A 152 11.60 -14.50 4.97
N LEU A 153 10.34 -14.15 5.22
CA LEU A 153 9.83 -12.78 5.02
C LEU A 153 10.49 -11.77 5.96
N ALA A 154 10.79 -12.15 7.20
CA ALA A 154 11.44 -11.26 8.16
C ALA A 154 12.92 -10.99 7.86
N TRP A 155 13.68 -11.99 7.40
CA TRP A 155 15.12 -11.91 7.21
C TRP A 155 15.54 -11.68 5.77
N THR A 156 14.99 -12.45 4.83
CA THR A 156 15.31 -12.33 3.40
C THR A 156 14.44 -11.27 2.75
N GLY A 157 13.22 -11.10 3.25
CA GLY A 157 12.25 -10.14 2.76
C GLY A 157 11.47 -10.62 1.55
N LEU A 158 10.45 -9.84 1.22
CA LEU A 158 9.61 -9.99 0.04
C LEU A 158 10.38 -9.46 -1.18
N ALA A 159 10.66 -10.34 -2.12
CA ALA A 159 11.23 -9.95 -3.40
C ALA A 159 10.17 -9.26 -4.27
N MET A 160 10.53 -8.15 -4.86
CA MET A 160 9.66 -7.41 -5.77
C MET A 160 10.46 -6.71 -6.86
N ASP A 161 9.83 -6.49 -8.00
CA ASP A 161 10.41 -5.65 -9.03
C ASP A 161 10.57 -4.20 -8.55
N PRO A 162 11.54 -3.47 -9.10
CA PRO A 162 11.78 -2.09 -8.76
C PRO A 162 10.51 -1.22 -8.90
N VAL A 163 10.21 -0.47 -7.85
CA VAL A 163 9.12 0.52 -7.86
C VAL A 163 9.67 1.86 -8.31
N LYS A 164 9.11 2.42 -9.38
CA LYS A 164 9.49 3.74 -9.89
C LYS A 164 8.96 4.87 -8.99
N PRO A 165 9.54 6.09 -9.07
CA PRO A 165 9.01 7.25 -8.33
C PRO A 165 7.51 7.46 -8.59
N ASN A 166 6.79 7.79 -7.53
CA ASN A 166 5.34 8.01 -7.54
C ASN A 166 4.53 6.79 -8.01
N GLN A 167 5.03 5.62 -7.67
CA GLN A 167 4.36 4.33 -7.82
C GLN A 167 4.34 3.59 -6.48
N GLY A 168 3.54 2.53 -6.42
CA GLY A 168 3.47 1.66 -5.26
C GLY A 168 2.87 0.31 -5.58
N ARG A 169 3.01 -0.62 -4.63
CA ARG A 169 2.50 -1.98 -4.69
C ARG A 169 1.78 -2.32 -3.38
N LEU A 170 0.89 -3.28 -3.43
CA LEU A 170 0.20 -3.87 -2.28
C LEU A 170 0.34 -5.39 -2.36
N PHE A 171 0.73 -5.99 -1.25
CA PHE A 171 0.90 -7.43 -1.09
C PHE A 171 0.09 -7.95 0.07
#